data_c97a928325abaef24ade3c15c19034a4
#
_entry.id   c97a928325abaef24ade3c15c19034a4
#
_cell.length_a   1.000
_cell.length_b   1.000
_cell.length_c   1.000
_cell.angle_alpha   90.00
_cell.angle_beta   90.00
_cell.angle_gamma   90.00
#
_symmetry.space_group_name_H-M   'P 1'
#
loop_
_entity.id
_entity.type
_entity.pdbx_description
1 polymer ?
#
loop_
_entity_poly.entity_id
_entity_poly.type
_entity_poly.pdbx_seq_one_letter_code
_entity_poly.pdbx_strand_id
1 'polypeptide(L)'
;MERCTYRFARQSDLQTIRSELSHEAWNRLSELLEFSCTRPEWIILGFAAGALAGTLALATHTEFGIPLEVFEFHGGPKGRIDSLGMFHFAIEKARSLGSRELFYTVPEDSAETELISGAGFRHWRDVMRFESKGPADRGVQGYQSAEVSDFDRTEIIALIEQTSELSADCQIEFYRQRLGGMANAKMTLEVMEFTEYDPRWWRVAIAPSGRSIGIVLPVLAFGEPVIGFIGVKPECRGRKFASFLLTEAWKIMKLAGYSALYAEADQQNVSMHRALSASRFALQCRKQEWRLEL
;
A
#
# COMPACT_ATOMS: atom_id res chain seq x y z
N MET A 1 32.31 -20.05 -1.37
CA MET A 1 31.14 -19.21 -0.96
C MET A 1 31.21 -19.02 0.53
N GLU A 2 31.29 -17.77 1.00
CA GLU A 2 31.23 -17.48 2.44
C GLU A 2 29.85 -17.92 2.97
N ARG A 3 29.87 -18.53 4.15
CA ARG A 3 28.67 -19.08 4.77
C ARG A 3 27.83 -17.93 5.33
N CYS A 4 26.71 -17.62 4.69
CA CYS A 4 25.73 -16.68 5.23
C CYS A 4 25.00 -17.31 6.42
N THR A 5 24.68 -16.50 7.42
CA THR A 5 23.88 -16.87 8.58
C THR A 5 22.69 -15.93 8.72
N TYR A 6 21.56 -16.46 9.19
CA TYR A 6 20.33 -15.70 9.33
C TYR A 6 19.77 -15.84 10.74
N ARG A 7 19.19 -14.78 11.26
CA ARG A 7 18.44 -14.82 12.52
C ARG A 7 17.36 -13.75 12.56
N PHE A 8 16.41 -13.88 13.45
CA PHE A 8 15.47 -12.81 13.77
C PHE A 8 16.15 -11.74 14.63
N ALA A 9 15.72 -10.49 14.43
CA ALA A 9 16.18 -9.40 15.25
C ALA A 9 15.58 -9.47 16.66
N ARG A 10 16.29 -8.84 17.60
CA ARG A 10 15.84 -8.56 18.96
C ARG A 10 15.70 -7.05 19.12
N GLN A 11 15.01 -6.60 20.16
CA GLN A 11 14.91 -5.17 20.47
C GLN A 11 16.28 -4.48 20.55
N SER A 12 17.29 -5.17 21.09
CA SER A 12 18.68 -4.68 21.18
C SER A 12 19.36 -4.48 19.82
N ASP A 13 18.88 -5.12 18.75
CA ASP A 13 19.47 -5.01 17.42
C ASP A 13 19.03 -3.73 16.67
N LEU A 14 17.94 -3.10 17.08
CA LEU A 14 17.37 -1.96 16.37
C LEU A 14 18.36 -0.78 16.23
N GLN A 15 19.22 -0.56 17.23
CA GLN A 15 20.24 0.47 17.15
C GLN A 15 21.31 0.14 16.11
N THR A 16 21.73 -1.12 16.02
CA THR A 16 22.67 -1.59 14.99
C THR A 16 22.03 -1.51 13.60
N ILE A 17 20.80 -1.97 13.44
CA ILE A 17 20.05 -1.86 12.17
C ILE A 17 19.99 -0.40 11.72
N ARG A 18 19.66 0.53 12.61
CA ARG A 18 19.61 1.96 12.33
C ARG A 18 20.94 2.51 11.82
N SER A 19 22.07 2.06 12.39
CA SER A 19 23.40 2.54 11.96
C SER A 19 23.85 1.97 10.61
N GLU A 20 23.31 0.83 10.20
CA GLU A 20 23.68 0.14 8.96
C GLU A 20 22.76 0.48 7.78
N LEU A 21 21.51 0.84 8.04
CA LEU A 21 20.57 1.21 6.98
C LEU A 21 20.78 2.66 6.51
N SER A 22 20.45 2.94 5.26
CA SER A 22 20.30 4.32 4.79
C SER A 22 19.20 5.04 5.58
N HIS A 23 19.25 6.38 5.61
CA HIS A 23 18.23 7.18 6.29
C HIS A 23 16.81 6.85 5.78
N GLU A 24 16.64 6.72 4.46
CA GLU A 24 15.36 6.36 3.84
C GLU A 24 14.88 4.97 4.26
N ALA A 25 15.77 3.97 4.20
CA ALA A 25 15.45 2.59 4.61
C ALA A 25 15.09 2.51 6.09
N TRP A 26 15.82 3.24 6.95
CA TRP A 26 15.48 3.32 8.37
C TRP A 26 14.13 4.01 8.62
N ASN A 27 13.84 5.12 7.94
CA ASN A 27 12.55 5.81 8.10
C ASN A 27 11.39 4.87 7.75
N ARG A 28 11.49 4.11 6.65
CA ARG A 28 10.46 3.13 6.27
C ARG A 28 10.31 2.03 7.32
N LEU A 29 11.42 1.47 7.81
CA LEU A 29 11.36 0.43 8.84
C LEU A 29 10.83 0.97 10.18
N SER A 30 11.24 2.18 10.59
CA SER A 30 10.76 2.81 11.83
C SER A 30 9.27 3.10 11.78
N GLU A 31 8.72 3.51 10.64
CA GLU A 31 7.28 3.71 10.45
C GLU A 31 6.52 2.39 10.61
N LEU A 32 6.99 1.30 9.99
CA LEU A 32 6.39 -0.02 10.18
C LEU A 32 6.40 -0.48 11.64
N LEU A 33 7.45 -0.13 12.41
CA LEU A 33 7.54 -0.42 13.84
C LEU A 33 6.61 0.47 14.67
N GLU A 34 6.55 1.76 14.37
CA GLU A 34 5.72 2.75 15.06
C GLU A 34 4.23 2.43 14.94
N PHE A 35 3.77 2.10 13.74
CA PHE A 35 2.39 1.68 13.49
C PHE A 35 2.11 0.21 13.83
N SER A 36 3.07 -0.48 14.44
CA SER A 36 2.92 -1.90 14.80
C SER A 36 2.66 -2.85 13.61
N CYS A 37 2.96 -2.39 12.39
CA CYS A 37 2.88 -3.22 11.19
C CYS A 37 3.92 -4.33 11.21
N THR A 38 5.06 -4.11 11.86
CA THR A 38 6.11 -5.11 12.12
C THR A 38 6.59 -5.05 13.57
N ARG A 39 7.47 -5.97 13.94
CA ARG A 39 8.11 -6.06 15.25
C ARG A 39 9.50 -6.72 15.14
N PRO A 40 10.40 -6.52 16.11
CA PRO A 40 11.78 -7.03 15.98
C PRO A 40 11.86 -8.50 15.59
N GLU A 41 11.05 -9.37 16.18
CA GLU A 41 11.04 -10.81 15.89
C GLU A 41 10.42 -11.18 14.52
N TRP A 42 9.99 -10.19 13.72
CA TRP A 42 9.58 -10.33 12.33
C TRP A 42 10.62 -9.74 11.36
N ILE A 43 11.70 -9.20 11.89
CA ILE A 43 12.82 -8.68 11.11
C ILE A 43 13.88 -9.76 11.01
N ILE A 44 14.28 -10.10 9.81
CA ILE A 44 15.31 -11.09 9.49
C ILE A 44 16.61 -10.34 9.19
N LEU A 45 17.67 -10.71 9.90
CA LEU A 45 19.01 -10.19 9.70
C LEU A 45 19.87 -11.26 9.02
N GLY A 46 20.49 -10.88 7.91
CA GLY A 46 21.44 -11.72 7.19
C GLY A 46 22.86 -11.22 7.39
N PHE A 47 23.77 -12.13 7.73
CA PHE A 47 25.17 -11.84 7.97
C PHE A 47 26.06 -12.56 6.98
N ALA A 48 27.04 -11.85 6.42
CA ALA A 48 28.12 -12.41 5.61
C ALA A 48 29.45 -12.05 6.29
N ALA A 49 30.33 -13.03 6.48
CA ALA A 49 31.59 -12.85 7.19
C ALA A 49 31.43 -12.17 8.59
N GLY A 50 30.30 -12.39 9.25
CA GLY A 50 29.99 -11.81 10.57
C GLY A 50 29.49 -10.36 10.56
N ALA A 51 29.47 -9.68 9.41
CA ALA A 51 28.90 -8.35 9.24
C ALA A 51 27.44 -8.41 8.76
N LEU A 52 26.59 -7.46 9.20
CA LEU A 52 25.21 -7.33 8.71
C LEU A 52 25.27 -6.95 7.22
N ALA A 53 24.66 -7.76 6.40
CA ALA A 53 24.71 -7.61 4.94
C ALA A 53 23.33 -7.51 4.28
N GLY A 54 22.23 -7.75 5.04
CA GLY A 54 20.86 -7.55 4.59
C GLY A 54 19.85 -7.61 5.70
N THR A 55 18.73 -6.96 5.47
CA THR A 55 17.59 -6.91 6.41
C THR A 55 16.31 -7.10 5.62
N LEU A 56 15.47 -8.06 6.01
CA LEU A 56 14.08 -8.20 5.56
C LEU A 56 13.14 -7.98 6.75
N ALA A 57 11.99 -7.40 6.51
CA ALA A 57 10.91 -7.36 7.50
C ALA A 57 9.63 -7.96 6.93
N LEU A 58 8.94 -8.75 7.73
CA LEU A 58 7.55 -9.10 7.48
C LEU A 58 6.68 -8.02 8.10
N ALA A 59 5.68 -7.55 7.39
CA ALA A 59 4.75 -6.55 7.89
C ALA A 59 3.31 -6.87 7.51
N THR A 60 2.37 -6.35 8.28
CA THR A 60 0.93 -6.41 7.99
C THR A 60 0.30 -5.07 8.33
N HIS A 61 -0.68 -4.67 7.55
CA HIS A 61 -1.46 -3.45 7.77
C HIS A 61 -2.88 -3.76 8.25
N THR A 62 -3.11 -4.94 8.84
CA THR A 62 -4.41 -5.34 9.38
C THR A 62 -4.28 -5.95 10.77
N GLU A 63 -5.29 -5.76 11.62
CA GLU A 63 -5.37 -6.40 12.93
C GLU A 63 -5.37 -7.94 12.83
N PHE A 64 -5.83 -8.48 11.71
CA PHE A 64 -5.90 -9.92 11.46
C PHE A 64 -4.55 -10.56 11.07
N GLY A 65 -3.48 -9.74 10.89
CA GLY A 65 -2.17 -10.24 10.48
C GLY A 65 -2.12 -10.87 9.08
N ILE A 66 -3.09 -10.58 8.23
CA ILE A 66 -3.21 -11.09 6.86
C ILE A 66 -3.68 -9.95 5.96
N PRO A 67 -3.04 -9.71 4.82
CA PRO A 67 -1.85 -10.38 4.28
C PRO A 67 -0.54 -9.96 4.96
N LEU A 68 0.50 -10.77 4.85
CA LEU A 68 1.86 -10.37 5.16
C LEU A 68 2.58 -9.90 3.88
N GLU A 69 3.34 -8.83 4.03
CA GLU A 69 4.23 -8.31 2.99
C GLU A 69 5.67 -8.43 3.43
N VAL A 70 6.57 -8.66 2.46
CA VAL A 70 8.00 -8.64 2.67
C VAL A 70 8.53 -7.27 2.25
N PHE A 71 9.25 -6.61 3.15
CA PHE A 71 10.00 -5.40 2.89
C PHE A 71 11.48 -5.71 2.97
N GLU A 72 12.22 -5.41 1.90
CA GLU A 72 13.66 -5.54 1.86
C GLU A 72 14.31 -4.18 2.16
N PHE A 73 15.31 -4.21 3.05
CA PHE A 73 16.10 -3.06 3.43
C PHE A 73 17.57 -3.42 3.20
N HIS A 74 18.20 -2.76 2.24
CA HIS A 74 19.61 -2.97 1.96
C HIS A 74 20.46 -2.20 2.97
N GLY A 75 21.27 -2.93 3.74
CA GLY A 75 22.25 -2.38 4.66
C GLY A 75 23.68 -2.76 4.26
N GLY A 76 24.58 -1.80 4.31
CA GLY A 76 26.01 -2.03 4.16
C GLY A 76 26.57 -2.08 2.73
N PRO A 77 27.91 -2.15 2.56
CA PRO A 77 28.53 -2.32 1.25
C PRO A 77 28.07 -3.65 0.66
N LYS A 78 27.60 -3.61 -0.58
CA LYS A 78 27.01 -4.70 -1.36
C LYS A 78 27.88 -5.98 -1.35
N GLY A 79 27.89 -6.68 -0.22
CA GLY A 79 28.36 -8.05 -0.10
C GLY A 79 27.24 -8.96 -0.61
N ARG A 80 27.58 -9.96 -1.42
CA ARG A 80 26.62 -10.95 -1.92
C ARG A 80 26.02 -11.72 -0.75
N ILE A 81 24.88 -11.24 -0.25
CA ILE A 81 24.04 -12.07 0.62
C ILE A 81 23.39 -13.13 -0.29
N ASP A 82 23.24 -14.32 0.25
CA ASP A 82 22.29 -15.29 -0.29
C ASP A 82 20.86 -14.79 0.05
N SER A 83 20.36 -13.86 -0.77
CA SER A 83 19.02 -13.30 -0.60
C SER A 83 17.94 -14.39 -0.65
N LEU A 84 18.18 -15.48 -1.39
CA LEU A 84 17.25 -16.61 -1.44
C LEU A 84 17.12 -17.29 -0.06
N GLY A 85 18.23 -17.43 0.68
CA GLY A 85 18.19 -17.94 2.06
C GLY A 85 17.39 -17.04 3.00
N MET A 86 17.47 -15.71 2.85
CA MET A 86 16.66 -14.78 3.62
C MET A 86 15.17 -14.91 3.32
N PHE A 87 14.80 -15.03 2.04
CA PHE A 87 13.40 -15.26 1.65
C PHE A 87 12.85 -16.57 2.21
N HIS A 88 13.62 -17.68 2.16
CA HIS A 88 13.20 -18.92 2.79
C HIS A 88 12.97 -18.77 4.30
N PHE A 89 13.83 -18.00 4.98
CA PHE A 89 13.66 -17.70 6.41
C PHE A 89 12.38 -16.88 6.67
N ALA A 90 12.07 -15.91 5.82
CA ALA A 90 10.83 -15.13 5.87
C ALA A 90 9.60 -15.99 5.62
N ILE A 91 9.65 -16.89 4.64
CA ILE A 91 8.58 -17.83 4.30
C ILE A 91 8.26 -18.75 5.49
N GLU A 92 9.26 -19.36 6.11
CA GLU A 92 9.08 -20.21 7.28
C GLU A 92 8.49 -19.41 8.48
N LYS A 93 8.94 -18.17 8.67
CA LYS A 93 8.36 -17.29 9.69
C LYS A 93 6.89 -17.00 9.40
N ALA A 94 6.56 -16.62 8.18
CA ALA A 94 5.18 -16.34 7.77
C ALA A 94 4.26 -17.54 8.00
N ARG A 95 4.72 -18.74 7.65
CA ARG A 95 3.99 -19.99 7.95
C ARG A 95 3.76 -20.17 9.46
N SER A 96 4.80 -19.93 10.26
CA SER A 96 4.70 -20.04 11.73
C SER A 96 3.72 -19.04 12.36
N LEU A 97 3.47 -17.92 11.68
CA LEU A 97 2.49 -16.91 12.08
C LEU A 97 1.07 -17.25 11.58
N GLY A 98 0.90 -18.35 10.85
CA GLY A 98 -0.38 -18.78 10.30
C GLY A 98 -0.81 -17.99 9.06
N SER A 99 0.10 -17.24 8.44
CA SER A 99 -0.19 -16.60 7.17
C SER A 99 -0.41 -17.62 6.07
N ARG A 100 -1.34 -17.34 5.17
CA ARG A 100 -1.62 -18.16 4.00
C ARG A 100 -0.99 -17.62 2.73
N GLU A 101 -0.50 -16.39 2.80
CA GLU A 101 0.03 -15.66 1.65
C GLU A 101 1.13 -14.70 2.07
N LEU A 102 2.06 -14.52 1.17
CA LEU A 102 3.15 -13.57 1.31
C LEU A 102 3.25 -12.76 0.02
N PHE A 103 3.33 -11.45 0.16
CA PHE A 103 3.43 -10.52 -0.96
C PHE A 103 4.80 -9.84 -0.96
N TYR A 104 5.28 -9.55 -2.15
CA TYR A 104 6.50 -8.78 -2.36
C TYR A 104 6.35 -7.89 -3.60
N THR A 105 6.77 -6.63 -3.47
CA THR A 105 6.65 -5.63 -4.54
C THR A 105 8.03 -5.21 -5.02
N VAL A 106 8.26 -5.25 -6.32
CA VAL A 106 9.49 -4.82 -6.97
C VAL A 106 9.21 -3.80 -8.07
N PRO A 107 10.17 -2.92 -8.42
CA PRO A 107 10.09 -2.13 -9.65
C PRO A 107 9.95 -3.03 -10.87
N GLU A 108 9.27 -2.55 -11.93
CA GLU A 108 9.31 -3.16 -13.27
C GLU A 108 10.79 -3.25 -13.71
N ASP A 109 11.17 -4.32 -14.35
CA ASP A 109 12.55 -4.62 -14.77
C ASP A 109 13.58 -4.81 -13.64
N SER A 110 13.12 -5.11 -12.41
CA SER A 110 14.04 -5.46 -11.33
C SER A 110 14.78 -6.76 -11.60
N ALA A 111 16.10 -6.75 -11.36
CA ALA A 111 16.91 -7.98 -11.39
C ALA A 111 16.53 -8.99 -10.29
N GLU A 112 15.67 -8.60 -9.36
CA GLU A 112 15.20 -9.45 -8.25
C GLU A 112 14.11 -10.43 -8.69
N THR A 113 13.51 -10.25 -9.88
CA THR A 113 12.41 -11.10 -10.37
C THR A 113 12.81 -12.58 -10.49
N GLU A 114 14.06 -12.88 -10.90
CA GLU A 114 14.56 -14.25 -10.94
C GLU A 114 14.71 -14.84 -9.53
N LEU A 115 15.19 -14.03 -8.58
CA LEU A 115 15.38 -14.42 -7.20
C LEU A 115 14.05 -14.76 -6.52
N ILE A 116 13.06 -13.88 -6.63
CA ILE A 116 11.73 -14.07 -6.04
C ILE A 116 10.98 -15.22 -6.68
N SER A 117 11.11 -15.39 -7.99
CA SER A 117 10.60 -16.59 -8.69
C SER A 117 11.26 -17.86 -8.16
N GLY A 118 12.58 -17.84 -7.95
CA GLY A 118 13.34 -18.95 -7.33
C GLY A 118 12.91 -19.25 -5.88
N ALA A 119 12.42 -18.26 -5.14
CA ALA A 119 11.85 -18.43 -3.81
C ALA A 119 10.40 -18.96 -3.84
N GLY A 120 9.82 -19.15 -5.02
CA GLY A 120 8.48 -19.70 -5.23
C GLY A 120 7.36 -18.67 -5.41
N PHE A 121 7.67 -17.38 -5.37
CA PHE A 121 6.68 -16.37 -5.68
C PHE A 121 6.29 -16.42 -7.15
N ARG A 122 5.04 -16.07 -7.42
CA ARG A 122 4.51 -15.91 -8.77
C ARG A 122 4.08 -14.49 -9.00
N HIS A 123 4.34 -13.95 -10.19
CA HIS A 123 3.83 -12.66 -10.61
C HIS A 123 2.30 -12.65 -10.45
N TRP A 124 1.79 -11.63 -9.77
CA TRP A 124 0.37 -11.50 -9.46
C TRP A 124 -0.30 -10.38 -10.24
N ARG A 125 0.25 -9.14 -10.16
CA ARG A 125 -0.27 -7.99 -10.90
C ARG A 125 0.81 -6.95 -11.15
N ASP A 126 0.53 -6.06 -12.10
CA ASP A 126 1.30 -4.85 -12.33
C ASP A 126 0.55 -3.65 -11.76
N VAL A 127 1.27 -2.80 -11.05
CA VAL A 127 0.76 -1.58 -10.44
C VAL A 127 1.44 -0.38 -11.05
N MET A 128 0.64 0.59 -11.45
CA MET A 128 1.13 1.86 -12.00
C MET A 128 1.04 2.95 -10.92
N ARG A 129 2.18 3.59 -10.63
CA ARG A 129 2.26 4.73 -9.71
C ARG A 129 2.21 6.03 -10.49
N PHE A 130 1.38 6.93 -10.04
CA PHE A 130 1.16 8.25 -10.63
C PHE A 130 1.46 9.35 -9.62
N GLU A 131 1.92 10.51 -10.10
CA GLU A 131 2.19 11.72 -9.34
C GLU A 131 1.41 12.90 -9.91
N SER A 132 0.80 13.70 -9.05
CA SER A 132 0.22 15.00 -9.41
C SER A 132 0.86 16.13 -8.60
N LYS A 133 1.22 17.22 -9.28
CA LYS A 133 1.74 18.48 -8.71
C LYS A 133 0.71 19.60 -8.74
N GLY A 134 -0.52 19.30 -9.11
CA GLY A 134 -1.58 20.27 -9.16
C GLY A 134 -2.93 19.72 -9.63
N PRO A 135 -4.06 20.27 -9.16
CA PRO A 135 -5.37 19.81 -9.57
C PRO A 135 -5.64 20.17 -11.03
N ALA A 136 -6.44 19.36 -11.70
CA ALA A 136 -7.17 19.84 -12.86
C ALA A 136 -8.35 20.67 -12.33
N ASP A 137 -8.48 21.90 -12.78
CA ASP A 137 -9.61 22.74 -12.42
C ASP A 137 -10.87 22.31 -13.20
N ARG A 138 -11.40 21.14 -12.84
CA ARG A 138 -12.59 20.55 -13.45
C ARG A 138 -13.59 20.18 -12.37
N GLY A 139 -14.22 21.19 -11.80
CA GLY A 139 -15.37 20.98 -10.93
C GLY A 139 -16.51 20.30 -11.69
N VAL A 140 -17.08 19.24 -11.12
CA VAL A 140 -18.38 18.72 -11.56
C VAL A 140 -19.42 19.61 -10.90
N GLN A 141 -20.17 20.41 -11.69
CA GLN A 141 -21.15 21.36 -11.13
C GLN A 141 -22.26 20.63 -10.36
N GLY A 142 -22.64 21.21 -9.23
CA GLY A 142 -23.80 20.76 -8.45
C GLY A 142 -23.51 19.61 -7.48
N TYR A 143 -22.26 19.18 -7.31
CA TYR A 143 -21.87 18.18 -6.31
C TYR A 143 -21.08 18.80 -5.19
N GLN A 144 -21.24 18.25 -4.00
CA GLN A 144 -20.52 18.68 -2.78
C GLN A 144 -19.67 17.52 -2.26
N SER A 145 -18.61 17.85 -1.55
CA SER A 145 -17.90 16.89 -0.70
C SER A 145 -18.24 17.16 0.75
N ALA A 146 -18.46 16.07 1.51
CA ALA A 146 -18.59 16.10 2.97
C ALA A 146 -17.39 15.39 3.61
N GLU A 147 -17.13 15.69 4.87
CA GLU A 147 -16.11 14.96 5.64
C GLU A 147 -16.61 13.55 5.99
N VAL A 148 -15.70 12.58 6.02
CA VAL A 148 -16.06 11.21 6.44
C VAL A 148 -16.56 11.20 7.88
N SER A 149 -16.08 12.12 8.72
CA SER A 149 -16.54 12.32 10.11
C SER A 149 -18.02 12.70 10.25
N ASP A 150 -18.67 13.15 9.18
CA ASP A 150 -20.11 13.44 9.17
C ASP A 150 -21.00 12.18 9.05
N PHE A 151 -20.38 10.99 8.92
CA PHE A 151 -21.03 9.69 8.69
C PHE A 151 -20.66 8.69 9.77
N ASP A 152 -21.58 7.77 10.05
CA ASP A 152 -21.27 6.63 10.91
C ASP A 152 -20.27 5.69 10.24
N ARG A 153 -19.41 5.05 11.05
CA ARG A 153 -18.42 4.08 10.55
C ARG A 153 -19.05 2.97 9.70
N THR A 154 -20.25 2.53 10.05
CA THR A 154 -21.01 1.51 9.30
C THR A 154 -21.44 2.01 7.93
N GLU A 155 -21.81 3.29 7.80
CA GLU A 155 -22.16 3.93 6.54
C GLU A 155 -20.91 4.03 5.63
N ILE A 156 -19.76 4.36 6.19
CA ILE A 156 -18.50 4.42 5.44
C ILE A 156 -18.08 3.03 4.94
N ILE A 157 -18.16 2.00 5.77
CA ILE A 157 -17.88 0.61 5.36
C ILE A 157 -18.85 0.19 4.25
N ALA A 158 -20.14 0.48 4.37
CA ALA A 158 -21.13 0.20 3.34
C ALA A 158 -20.85 0.97 2.04
N LEU A 159 -20.37 2.21 2.13
CA LEU A 159 -19.99 3.01 0.96
C LEU A 159 -18.74 2.44 0.27
N ILE A 160 -17.72 2.04 1.03
CA ILE A 160 -16.52 1.36 0.49
C ILE A 160 -16.94 0.06 -0.21
N GLU A 161 -17.82 -0.73 0.42
CA GLU A 161 -18.36 -1.96 -0.17
C GLU A 161 -19.02 -1.71 -1.52
N GLN A 162 -20.00 -0.78 -1.57
CA GLN A 162 -20.74 -0.42 -2.80
C GLN A 162 -19.81 0.13 -3.89
N THR A 163 -18.82 0.95 -3.51
CA THR A 163 -17.89 1.53 -4.48
C THR A 163 -16.84 0.53 -4.98
N SER A 164 -16.61 -0.56 -4.25
CA SER A 164 -15.74 -1.67 -4.62
C SER A 164 -16.43 -2.70 -5.52
N GLU A 165 -17.75 -2.65 -5.66
CA GLU A 165 -18.47 -3.55 -6.57
C GLU A 165 -18.00 -3.39 -8.01
N LEU A 166 -17.84 -4.51 -8.72
CA LEU A 166 -17.40 -4.55 -10.12
C LEU A 166 -16.09 -3.74 -10.31
N SER A 167 -15.18 -3.84 -9.36
CA SER A 167 -13.86 -3.20 -9.45
C SER A 167 -13.04 -3.84 -10.57
N ALA A 168 -12.32 -2.99 -11.34
CA ALA A 168 -11.32 -3.44 -12.28
C ALA A 168 -9.92 -3.60 -11.63
N ASP A 169 -9.81 -3.37 -10.32
CA ASP A 169 -8.61 -3.63 -9.55
C ASP A 169 -8.62 -5.08 -9.07
N CYS A 170 -7.62 -5.85 -9.48
CA CYS A 170 -7.58 -7.30 -9.21
C CYS A 170 -7.37 -7.60 -7.72
N GLN A 171 -6.72 -6.72 -6.94
CA GLN A 171 -6.57 -6.90 -5.50
C GLN A 171 -7.91 -6.74 -4.78
N ILE A 172 -8.67 -5.70 -5.12
CA ILE A 172 -10.01 -5.48 -4.55
C ILE A 172 -10.90 -6.68 -4.87
N GLU A 173 -10.93 -7.12 -6.13
CA GLU A 173 -11.76 -8.25 -6.55
C GLU A 173 -11.33 -9.55 -5.86
N PHE A 174 -10.03 -9.81 -5.76
CA PHE A 174 -9.47 -10.96 -5.06
C PHE A 174 -9.93 -11.04 -3.60
N TYR A 175 -9.82 -9.95 -2.85
CA TYR A 175 -10.25 -9.95 -1.45
C TYR A 175 -11.77 -9.95 -1.29
N ARG A 176 -12.52 -9.33 -2.20
CA ARG A 176 -13.99 -9.42 -2.22
C ARG A 176 -14.47 -10.86 -2.42
N GLN A 177 -13.86 -11.59 -3.34
CA GLN A 177 -14.21 -13.02 -3.57
C GLN A 177 -13.85 -13.89 -2.37
N ARG A 178 -12.76 -13.59 -1.69
CA ARG A 178 -12.24 -14.40 -0.58
C ARG A 178 -12.89 -14.13 0.77
N LEU A 179 -13.16 -12.88 1.07
CA LEU A 179 -13.68 -12.43 2.37
C LEU A 179 -15.18 -12.07 2.34
N GLY A 180 -15.70 -11.80 1.16
CA GLY A 180 -16.99 -11.13 0.97
C GLY A 180 -16.87 -9.61 0.99
N GLY A 181 -17.84 -8.93 0.35
CA GLY A 181 -17.79 -7.48 0.11
C GLY A 181 -17.63 -6.66 1.39
N MET A 182 -18.45 -6.90 2.41
CA MET A 182 -18.44 -6.15 3.67
C MET A 182 -17.14 -6.37 4.47
N ALA A 183 -16.63 -7.59 4.52
CA ALA A 183 -15.38 -7.88 5.22
C ALA A 183 -14.17 -7.26 4.52
N ASN A 184 -14.15 -7.29 3.18
CA ASN A 184 -13.14 -6.56 2.40
C ASN A 184 -13.21 -5.05 2.62
N ALA A 185 -14.42 -4.47 2.66
CA ALA A 185 -14.59 -3.03 2.90
C ALA A 185 -14.12 -2.62 4.30
N LYS A 186 -14.43 -3.44 5.33
CA LYS A 186 -13.94 -3.25 6.68
C LYS A 186 -12.42 -3.31 6.72
N MET A 187 -11.81 -4.33 6.11
CA MET A 187 -10.35 -4.46 6.00
C MET A 187 -9.73 -3.25 5.28
N THR A 188 -10.33 -2.78 4.18
CA THR A 188 -9.85 -1.60 3.45
C THR A 188 -9.82 -0.37 4.37
N LEU A 189 -10.88 -0.11 5.13
CA LEU A 189 -10.93 1.02 6.05
C LEU A 189 -9.87 0.88 7.16
N GLU A 190 -9.74 -0.32 7.75
CA GLU A 190 -8.72 -0.60 8.78
C GLU A 190 -7.31 -0.36 8.26
N VAL A 191 -6.97 -0.81 7.05
CA VAL A 191 -5.66 -0.53 6.43
C VAL A 191 -5.40 0.97 6.34
N MET A 192 -6.40 1.77 5.98
CA MET A 192 -6.26 3.24 5.93
C MET A 192 -6.05 3.83 7.34
N GLU A 193 -6.69 3.27 8.36
CA GLU A 193 -6.55 3.71 9.75
C GLU A 193 -5.22 3.28 10.39
N PHE A 194 -4.53 2.28 9.85
CA PHE A 194 -3.16 1.87 10.24
C PHE A 194 -2.06 2.77 9.66
N THR A 195 -2.39 3.63 8.70
CA THR A 195 -1.46 4.62 8.14
C THR A 195 -1.61 5.97 8.83
N GLU A 196 -0.64 6.85 8.71
CA GLU A 196 -0.77 8.22 9.18
C GLU A 196 -1.83 8.96 8.36
N TYR A 197 -2.85 9.53 9.00
CA TYR A 197 -3.89 10.31 8.35
C TYR A 197 -4.50 11.36 9.29
N ASP A 198 -5.17 12.35 8.68
CA ASP A 198 -6.09 13.25 9.40
C ASP A 198 -7.52 12.94 8.94
N PRO A 199 -8.48 12.65 9.84
CA PRO A 199 -9.88 12.38 9.47
C PRO A 199 -10.49 13.45 8.56
N ARG A 200 -10.03 14.70 8.67
CA ARG A 200 -10.45 15.82 7.82
C ARG A 200 -9.98 15.73 6.38
N TRP A 201 -9.04 14.82 6.04
CA TRP A 201 -8.62 14.59 4.66
C TRP A 201 -9.58 13.71 3.87
N TRP A 202 -10.34 12.90 4.56
CA TRP A 202 -11.23 11.93 3.95
C TRP A 202 -12.55 12.57 3.50
N ARG A 203 -12.99 12.28 2.27
CA ARG A 203 -14.14 12.93 1.66
C ARG A 203 -15.11 11.94 1.03
N VAL A 204 -16.39 12.24 1.22
CA VAL A 204 -17.52 11.60 0.54
C VAL A 204 -18.08 12.57 -0.49
N ALA A 205 -18.26 12.12 -1.73
CA ALA A 205 -18.98 12.90 -2.76
C ALA A 205 -20.48 12.74 -2.58
N ILE A 206 -21.20 13.87 -2.52
CA ILE A 206 -22.64 13.96 -2.29
C ILE A 206 -23.33 14.52 -3.52
N ALA A 207 -24.37 13.83 -3.98
CA ALA A 207 -25.27 14.30 -5.03
C ALA A 207 -26.19 15.44 -4.52
N PRO A 208 -26.78 16.26 -5.41
CA PRO A 208 -27.80 17.26 -5.01
C PRO A 208 -29.00 16.68 -4.27
N SER A 209 -29.26 15.38 -4.42
CA SER A 209 -30.30 14.64 -3.68
C SER A 209 -29.91 14.26 -2.25
N GLY A 210 -28.72 14.63 -1.79
CA GLY A 210 -28.15 14.21 -0.48
C GLY A 210 -27.56 12.80 -0.48
N ARG A 211 -27.60 12.06 -1.59
CA ARG A 211 -27.09 10.68 -1.66
C ARG A 211 -25.58 10.63 -1.85
N SER A 212 -24.88 9.80 -1.08
CA SER A 212 -23.46 9.53 -1.28
C SER A 212 -23.21 8.79 -2.60
N ILE A 213 -22.18 9.21 -3.34
CA ILE A 213 -21.83 8.71 -4.69
C ILE A 213 -20.51 7.96 -4.70
N GLY A 214 -19.57 8.39 -3.89
CA GLY A 214 -18.22 7.86 -3.86
C GLY A 214 -17.43 8.44 -2.69
N ILE A 215 -16.21 7.95 -2.52
CA ILE A 215 -15.34 8.26 -1.39
C ILE A 215 -13.89 8.34 -1.83
N VAL A 216 -13.09 9.18 -1.18
CA VAL A 216 -11.63 9.21 -1.31
C VAL A 216 -11.00 9.34 0.06
N LEU A 217 -9.97 8.54 0.31
CA LEU A 217 -9.23 8.42 1.57
C LEU A 217 -7.73 8.68 1.33
N PRO A 218 -7.28 9.95 1.29
CA PRO A 218 -5.85 10.25 1.30
C PRO A 218 -5.23 9.90 2.65
N VAL A 219 -4.00 9.40 2.60
CA VAL A 219 -3.19 9.01 3.77
C VAL A 219 -1.73 9.39 3.52
N LEU A 220 -0.89 9.27 4.55
CA LEU A 220 0.56 9.29 4.39
C LEU A 220 1.08 7.86 4.47
N ALA A 221 1.74 7.41 3.43
CA ALA A 221 2.46 6.15 3.42
C ALA A 221 3.96 6.45 3.30
N PHE A 222 4.72 6.09 4.33
CA PHE A 222 6.15 6.39 4.43
C PHE A 222 6.45 7.90 4.26
N GLY A 223 5.62 8.75 4.88
CA GLY A 223 5.72 10.20 4.81
C GLY A 223 5.29 10.81 3.47
N GLU A 224 4.86 10.02 2.51
CA GLU A 224 4.36 10.49 1.21
C GLU A 224 2.83 10.56 1.18
N PRO A 225 2.24 11.68 0.70
CA PRO A 225 0.79 11.79 0.56
C PRO A 225 0.30 10.93 -0.61
N VAL A 226 -0.51 9.95 -0.31
CA VAL A 226 -1.05 9.00 -1.30
C VAL A 226 -2.58 8.93 -1.25
N ILE A 227 -3.21 8.61 -2.37
CA ILE A 227 -4.59 8.17 -2.39
C ILE A 227 -4.62 6.71 -1.93
N GLY A 228 -4.93 6.48 -0.66
CA GLY A 228 -4.99 5.13 -0.12
C GLY A 228 -6.18 4.35 -0.64
N PHE A 229 -7.34 5.00 -0.78
CA PHE A 229 -8.53 4.43 -1.41
C PHE A 229 -9.33 5.48 -2.15
N ILE A 230 -9.89 5.12 -3.31
CA ILE A 230 -10.88 5.91 -4.05
C ILE A 230 -11.90 4.99 -4.71
N GLY A 231 -13.17 5.28 -4.52
CA GLY A 231 -14.25 4.51 -5.11
C GLY A 231 -15.44 5.36 -5.55
N VAL A 232 -16.11 4.93 -6.61
CA VAL A 232 -17.35 5.53 -7.13
C VAL A 232 -18.37 4.41 -7.36
N LYS A 233 -19.59 4.60 -6.85
CA LYS A 233 -20.68 3.62 -7.03
C LYS A 233 -20.89 3.25 -8.50
N PRO A 234 -21.13 1.98 -8.84
CA PRO A 234 -21.20 1.49 -10.22
C PRO A 234 -22.14 2.34 -11.10
N GLU A 235 -23.34 2.65 -10.61
CA GLU A 235 -24.34 3.43 -11.32
C GLU A 235 -23.98 4.92 -11.54
N CYS A 236 -22.92 5.38 -10.85
CA CYS A 236 -22.41 6.75 -10.95
C CYS A 236 -21.12 6.83 -11.80
N ARG A 237 -20.53 5.70 -12.19
CA ARG A 237 -19.29 5.68 -13.00
C ARG A 237 -19.50 6.31 -14.38
N GLY A 238 -18.38 6.71 -15.03
CA GLY A 238 -18.42 7.37 -16.34
C GLY A 238 -18.82 8.85 -16.31
N ARG A 239 -19.16 9.41 -15.15
CA ARG A 239 -19.66 10.79 -14.98
C ARG A 239 -18.63 11.73 -14.34
N LYS A 240 -17.33 11.39 -14.40
CA LYS A 240 -16.19 12.17 -13.88
C LYS A 240 -16.13 12.34 -12.35
N PHE A 241 -16.86 11.53 -11.57
CA PHE A 241 -16.82 11.63 -10.10
C PHE A 241 -15.46 11.23 -9.51
N ALA A 242 -14.75 10.27 -10.09
CA ALA A 242 -13.40 9.97 -9.68
C ALA A 242 -12.48 11.18 -9.84
N SER A 243 -12.56 11.91 -10.95
CA SER A 243 -11.78 13.13 -11.14
C SER A 243 -12.17 14.25 -10.17
N PHE A 244 -13.44 14.36 -9.80
CA PHE A 244 -13.88 15.29 -8.74
C PHE A 244 -13.24 14.93 -7.40
N LEU A 245 -13.33 13.68 -6.97
CA LEU A 245 -12.73 13.19 -5.72
C LEU A 245 -11.21 13.36 -5.69
N LEU A 246 -10.52 13.08 -6.79
CA LEU A 246 -9.07 13.30 -6.93
C LEU A 246 -8.71 14.79 -6.81
N THR A 247 -9.55 15.68 -7.35
CA THR A 247 -9.36 17.13 -7.23
C THR A 247 -9.55 17.60 -5.79
N GLU A 248 -10.57 17.09 -5.10
CA GLU A 248 -10.82 17.40 -3.68
C GLU A 248 -9.66 16.90 -2.81
N ALA A 249 -9.24 15.66 -3.00
CA ALA A 249 -8.09 15.09 -2.28
C ALA A 249 -6.82 15.95 -2.48
N TRP A 250 -6.56 16.37 -3.71
CA TRP A 250 -5.39 17.20 -3.99
C TRP A 250 -5.47 18.58 -3.30
N LYS A 251 -6.64 19.25 -3.32
CA LYS A 251 -6.86 20.53 -2.62
C LYS A 251 -6.58 20.39 -1.12
N ILE A 252 -7.07 19.32 -0.52
CA ILE A 252 -6.92 19.05 0.91
C ILE A 252 -5.46 18.81 1.25
N MET A 253 -4.77 17.94 0.50
CA MET A 253 -3.36 17.66 0.75
C MET A 253 -2.48 18.90 0.54
N LYS A 254 -2.82 19.76 -0.42
CA LYS A 254 -2.15 21.06 -0.58
C LYS A 254 -2.36 21.98 0.61
N LEU A 255 -3.57 22.06 1.15
CA LEU A 255 -3.86 22.85 2.37
C LEU A 255 -3.13 22.28 3.58
N ALA A 256 -2.90 20.98 3.64
CA ALA A 256 -2.08 20.33 4.64
C ALA A 256 -0.55 20.53 4.44
N GLY A 257 -0.14 21.26 3.38
CA GLY A 257 1.26 21.64 3.15
C GLY A 257 2.02 20.75 2.15
N TYR A 258 1.36 19.76 1.54
CA TYR A 258 2.02 18.86 0.58
C TYR A 258 2.05 19.46 -0.83
N SER A 259 3.17 19.29 -1.53
CA SER A 259 3.38 19.82 -2.89
C SER A 259 3.14 18.79 -4.00
N ALA A 260 2.98 17.53 -3.65
CA ALA A 260 2.67 16.42 -4.54
C ALA A 260 1.58 15.53 -3.91
N LEU A 261 0.91 14.74 -4.73
CA LEU A 261 -0.01 13.69 -4.30
C LEU A 261 0.19 12.48 -5.21
N TYR A 262 0.34 11.31 -4.63
CA TYR A 262 0.56 10.07 -5.34
C TYR A 262 -0.71 9.22 -5.38
N ALA A 263 -0.80 8.37 -6.38
CA ALA A 263 -1.84 7.35 -6.49
C ALA A 263 -1.28 6.10 -7.15
N GLU A 264 -1.73 4.94 -6.71
CA GLU A 264 -1.41 3.67 -7.33
C GLU A 264 -2.70 3.04 -7.89
N ALA A 265 -2.60 2.40 -9.04
CA ALA A 265 -3.72 1.72 -9.67
C ALA A 265 -3.23 0.47 -10.41
N ASP A 266 -4.02 -0.58 -10.33
CA ASP A 266 -3.82 -1.80 -11.12
C ASP A 266 -3.73 -1.47 -12.61
N GLN A 267 -2.79 -2.07 -13.32
CA GLN A 267 -2.59 -1.85 -14.76
C GLN A 267 -3.88 -2.14 -15.56
N GLN A 268 -4.71 -3.06 -15.10
CA GLN A 268 -5.96 -3.42 -15.76
C GLN A 268 -7.08 -2.37 -15.51
N ASN A 269 -6.93 -1.50 -14.52
CA ASN A 269 -7.92 -0.48 -14.19
C ASN A 269 -7.84 0.75 -15.10
N VAL A 270 -8.11 0.53 -16.40
CA VAL A 270 -8.05 1.57 -17.44
C VAL A 270 -8.95 2.77 -17.12
N SER A 271 -10.07 2.55 -16.43
CA SER A 271 -11.00 3.63 -16.03
C SER A 271 -10.34 4.56 -15.01
N MET A 272 -9.61 4.02 -14.04
CA MET A 272 -8.86 4.81 -13.06
C MET A 272 -7.69 5.55 -13.72
N HIS A 273 -6.95 4.91 -14.63
CA HIS A 273 -5.89 5.58 -15.39
C HIS A 273 -6.40 6.81 -16.14
N ARG A 274 -7.57 6.70 -16.78
CA ARG A 274 -8.21 7.84 -17.46
C ARG A 274 -8.60 8.95 -16.47
N ALA A 275 -9.12 8.59 -15.30
CA ALA A 275 -9.49 9.56 -14.27
C ALA A 275 -8.26 10.27 -13.71
N LEU A 276 -7.19 9.54 -13.42
CA LEU A 276 -5.90 10.07 -12.95
C LEU A 276 -5.30 11.02 -13.99
N SER A 277 -5.18 10.60 -15.26
CA SER A 277 -4.66 11.45 -16.34
C SER A 277 -5.50 12.72 -16.54
N ALA A 278 -6.84 12.61 -16.49
CA ALA A 278 -7.74 13.75 -16.59
C ALA A 278 -7.60 14.71 -15.38
N SER A 279 -7.11 14.22 -14.25
CA SER A 279 -6.86 14.97 -13.02
C SER A 279 -5.39 15.41 -12.88
N ARG A 280 -4.60 15.39 -13.99
CA ARG A 280 -3.19 15.78 -14.07
C ARG A 280 -2.24 14.93 -13.21
N PHE A 281 -2.59 13.68 -12.99
CA PHE A 281 -1.63 12.69 -12.51
C PHE A 281 -0.85 12.15 -13.71
N ALA A 282 0.49 12.22 -13.64
CA ALA A 282 1.41 11.66 -14.61
C ALA A 282 1.97 10.33 -14.11
N LEU A 283 2.12 9.36 -15.01
CA LEU A 283 2.79 8.10 -14.69
C LEU A 283 4.22 8.37 -14.22
N GLN A 284 4.57 7.89 -13.04
CA GLN A 284 5.90 8.02 -12.45
C GLN A 284 6.73 6.74 -12.65
N CYS A 285 6.18 5.60 -12.27
CA CYS A 285 6.83 4.31 -12.43
C CYS A 285 5.81 3.18 -12.48
N ARG A 286 6.32 1.98 -12.78
CA ARG A 286 5.57 0.73 -12.71
C ARG A 286 6.24 -0.19 -11.72
N LYS A 287 5.43 -1.02 -11.07
CA LYS A 287 5.84 -2.01 -10.09
C LYS A 287 5.18 -3.34 -10.42
N GLN A 288 5.82 -4.41 -10.02
CA GLN A 288 5.27 -5.76 -10.07
C GLN A 288 5.02 -6.25 -8.65
N GLU A 289 3.82 -6.73 -8.40
CA GLU A 289 3.51 -7.43 -7.16
C GLU A 289 3.56 -8.93 -7.39
N TRP A 290 4.27 -9.60 -6.52
CA TRP A 290 4.48 -11.03 -6.52
C TRP A 290 3.83 -11.65 -5.30
N ARG A 291 3.27 -12.84 -5.45
CA ARG A 291 2.52 -13.53 -4.42
C ARG A 291 3.03 -14.96 -4.26
N LEU A 292 3.15 -15.40 -3.02
CA LEU A 292 3.42 -16.79 -2.65
C LEU A 292 2.25 -17.30 -1.80
N GLU A 293 1.67 -18.42 -2.19
CA GLU A 293 0.76 -19.20 -1.33
C GLU A 293 1.59 -20.08 -0.39
N LEU A 294 1.28 -20.03 0.93
CA LEU A 294 2.06 -20.67 2.00
C LEU A 294 1.48 -22.01 2.45
#